data_949c3ed2d6a3aba20cf76395ecf4ce8a
#
_entry.id   949c3ed2d6a3aba20cf76395ecf4ce8a
#
_cell.length_a   1.000
_cell.length_b   1.000
_cell.length_c   1.000
_cell.angle_alpha   90.00
_cell.angle_beta   90.00
_cell.angle_gamma   90.00
#
_symmetry.space_group_name_H-M   'P 1'
#
loop_
_entity.id
_entity.type
_entity.pdbx_description
1 polymer ?
#
loop_
_entity_poly.entity_id
_entity_poly.type
_entity_poly.pdbx_seq_one_letter_code
_entity_poly.pdbx_strand_id
1 'polypeptide(L)'
;DGRDIKLSQYRGGYVVLDFWASWCPDCRRDIPAMKALYEQFRDYGVQFVGISFDTDREAWAKTYWNRYQMNWTQVSELKKFRKNTFIDKLYKIDWIPSMYLIDPNGKVVMGTVEINKLKAKLESIDLQPKVSKADVLPTFEGGQEAIANYFARNQYHSIQAIRSKVHAEMTVLFNVEMDGSVTGARVVEVKNVQGTSKHFMKLDAAKQ
;
A
#
# COMPACT_ATOMS: atom_id res chain seq x y z
N ASP A 1 15.18 -11.79 -9.96
CA ASP A 1 16.58 -11.53 -10.23
C ASP A 1 17.54 -12.43 -9.41
N GLY A 2 16.99 -13.26 -8.50
CA GLY A 2 17.75 -14.24 -7.71
C GLY A 2 18.48 -13.66 -6.50
N ARG A 3 18.18 -12.44 -6.09
CA ARG A 3 18.73 -11.85 -4.86
C ARG A 3 18.03 -12.38 -3.62
N ASP A 4 18.80 -12.60 -2.57
CA ASP A 4 18.27 -12.93 -1.26
C ASP A 4 17.69 -11.68 -0.58
N ILE A 5 16.50 -11.82 0.00
CA ILE A 5 15.86 -10.77 0.79
C ILE A 5 15.87 -11.17 2.25
N LYS A 6 16.37 -10.29 3.10
CA LYS A 6 16.38 -10.48 4.55
C LYS A 6 15.28 -9.66 5.20
N LEU A 7 14.44 -10.29 6.02
CA LEU A 7 13.38 -9.59 6.75
C LEU A 7 13.91 -8.44 7.62
N SER A 8 15.15 -8.54 8.11
CA SER A 8 15.79 -7.48 8.90
C SER A 8 15.97 -6.15 8.15
N GLN A 9 15.93 -6.16 6.81
CA GLN A 9 15.97 -4.94 6.00
C GLN A 9 14.72 -4.07 6.12
N TYR A 10 13.64 -4.64 6.63
CA TYR A 10 12.35 -3.96 6.80
C TYR A 10 12.12 -3.45 8.23
N ARG A 11 13.12 -3.53 9.11
CA ARG A 11 13.02 -2.99 10.48
C ARG A 11 12.72 -1.49 10.47
N GLY A 12 12.00 -1.03 11.49
CA GLY A 12 11.56 0.37 11.60
C GLY A 12 10.22 0.66 10.93
N GLY A 13 9.63 -0.32 10.25
CA GLY A 13 8.28 -0.27 9.69
C GLY A 13 7.49 -1.55 9.96
N TYR A 14 6.19 -1.51 9.82
CA TYR A 14 5.37 -2.72 9.82
C TYR A 14 5.58 -3.52 8.54
N VAL A 15 5.54 -4.85 8.65
CA VAL A 15 5.69 -5.75 7.50
C VAL A 15 4.53 -6.74 7.48
N VAL A 16 3.85 -6.82 6.35
CA VAL A 16 2.90 -7.90 6.04
C VAL A 16 3.64 -8.97 5.25
N LEU A 17 3.71 -10.18 5.81
CA LEU A 17 4.13 -11.37 5.08
C LEU A 17 2.89 -12.10 4.59
N ASP A 18 2.80 -12.35 3.29
CA ASP A 18 1.70 -13.08 2.65
C ASP A 18 2.23 -14.38 2.06
N PHE A 19 1.88 -15.51 2.67
CA PHE A 19 2.26 -16.86 2.23
C PHE A 19 1.19 -17.41 1.28
N TRP A 20 1.56 -17.61 0.04
CA TRP A 20 0.63 -17.92 -1.03
C TRP A 20 1.23 -18.83 -2.12
N ALA A 21 0.46 -19.17 -3.13
CA ALA A 21 0.94 -19.78 -4.36
C ALA A 21 0.00 -19.51 -5.54
N SER A 22 0.54 -19.53 -6.76
CA SER A 22 -0.25 -19.30 -7.98
C SER A 22 -1.31 -20.38 -8.23
N TRP A 23 -1.06 -21.59 -7.78
CA TRP A 23 -1.95 -22.74 -7.90
C TRP A 23 -3.03 -22.80 -6.78
N CYS A 24 -2.94 -21.96 -5.75
CA CYS A 24 -3.85 -21.94 -4.60
C CYS A 24 -5.12 -21.11 -4.93
N PRO A 25 -6.32 -21.72 -5.02
CA PRO A 25 -7.56 -21.00 -5.36
C PRO A 25 -7.94 -19.94 -4.32
N ASP A 26 -7.84 -20.27 -3.03
CA ASP A 26 -8.17 -19.36 -1.94
C ASP A 26 -7.23 -18.16 -1.91
N CYS A 27 -5.92 -18.39 -2.13
CA CYS A 27 -4.95 -17.31 -2.24
C CYS A 27 -5.32 -16.34 -3.38
N ARG A 28 -5.66 -16.89 -4.56
CA ARG A 28 -6.06 -16.06 -5.72
C ARG A 28 -7.34 -15.27 -5.48
N ARG A 29 -8.26 -15.80 -4.70
CA ARG A 29 -9.49 -15.09 -4.30
C ARG A 29 -9.18 -13.88 -3.42
N ASP A 30 -8.16 -13.99 -2.56
CA ASP A 30 -7.80 -12.94 -1.59
C ASP A 30 -6.86 -11.87 -2.18
N ILE A 31 -6.19 -12.12 -3.33
CA ILE A 31 -5.28 -11.16 -3.98
C ILE A 31 -5.91 -9.75 -4.20
N PRO A 32 -7.17 -9.61 -4.69
CA PRO A 32 -7.75 -8.28 -4.86
C PRO A 32 -7.84 -7.49 -3.55
N ALA A 33 -8.19 -8.15 -2.45
CA ALA A 33 -8.25 -7.53 -1.13
C ALA A 33 -6.84 -7.19 -0.61
N MET A 34 -5.84 -8.07 -0.83
CA MET A 34 -4.44 -7.80 -0.50
C MET A 34 -3.89 -6.60 -1.27
N LYS A 35 -4.24 -6.47 -2.56
CA LYS A 35 -3.89 -5.27 -3.36
C LYS A 35 -4.49 -4.00 -2.76
N ALA A 36 -5.76 -4.05 -2.38
CA ALA A 36 -6.41 -2.90 -1.75
C ALA A 36 -5.71 -2.50 -0.44
N LEU A 37 -5.32 -3.48 0.39
CA LEU A 37 -4.54 -3.22 1.60
C LEU A 37 -3.16 -2.62 1.27
N TYR A 38 -2.46 -3.17 0.27
CA TYR A 38 -1.19 -2.63 -0.18
C TYR A 38 -1.32 -1.16 -0.60
N GLU A 39 -2.26 -0.83 -1.46
CA GLU A 39 -2.49 0.54 -1.92
C GLU A 39 -2.89 1.48 -0.77
N GLN A 40 -3.66 1.00 0.20
CA GLN A 40 -4.07 1.79 1.36
C GLN A 40 -2.90 2.08 2.31
N PHE A 41 -2.01 1.12 2.55
CA PHE A 41 -1.03 1.20 3.65
C PHE A 41 0.43 1.41 3.23
N ARG A 42 0.78 1.24 1.95
CA ARG A 42 2.17 1.41 1.48
C ARG A 42 2.75 2.78 1.83
N ASP A 43 1.93 3.81 1.78
CA ASP A 43 2.33 5.20 2.00
C ASP A 43 2.47 5.55 3.48
N TYR A 44 1.92 4.71 4.33
CA TYR A 44 2.13 4.73 5.78
C TYR A 44 3.37 3.92 6.21
N GLY A 45 4.17 3.48 5.23
CA GLY A 45 5.40 2.75 5.48
C GLY A 45 5.21 1.29 5.85
N VAL A 46 4.01 0.73 5.64
CA VAL A 46 3.79 -0.72 5.76
C VAL A 46 4.37 -1.39 4.53
N GLN A 47 5.32 -2.29 4.75
CA GLN A 47 5.94 -3.10 3.69
C GLN A 47 5.16 -4.39 3.48
N PHE A 48 5.06 -4.83 2.22
CA PHE A 48 4.40 -6.08 1.87
C PHE A 48 5.41 -7.01 1.20
N VAL A 49 5.43 -8.26 1.62
CA VAL A 49 6.29 -9.30 1.05
C VAL A 49 5.46 -10.55 0.81
N GLY A 50 5.26 -10.89 -0.46
CA GLY A 50 4.64 -12.14 -0.86
C GLY A 50 5.67 -13.26 -0.91
N ILE A 51 5.41 -14.35 -0.20
CA ILE A 51 6.27 -15.54 -0.13
C ILE A 51 5.54 -16.68 -0.82
N SER A 52 6.00 -17.03 -2.00
CA SER A 52 5.35 -18.04 -2.83
C SER A 52 5.92 -19.43 -2.63
N PHE A 53 5.03 -20.42 -2.58
CA PHE A 53 5.34 -21.85 -2.59
C PHE A 53 5.22 -22.48 -4.01
N ASP A 54 5.37 -21.68 -5.04
CA ASP A 54 5.46 -22.16 -6.42
C ASP A 54 6.79 -22.86 -6.66
N THR A 55 6.74 -23.89 -7.49
CA THR A 55 7.94 -24.62 -7.96
C THR A 55 8.34 -24.22 -9.38
N ASP A 56 7.44 -23.55 -10.09
CA ASP A 56 7.64 -23.07 -11.44
C ASP A 56 7.73 -21.53 -11.44
N ARG A 57 8.89 -21.02 -11.79
CA ARG A 57 9.17 -19.58 -11.82
C ARG A 57 8.30 -18.84 -12.84
N GLU A 58 8.06 -19.44 -14.01
CA GLU A 58 7.30 -18.79 -15.06
C GLU A 58 5.83 -18.68 -14.71
N ALA A 59 5.22 -19.77 -14.21
CA ALA A 59 3.83 -19.78 -13.73
C ALA A 59 3.62 -18.78 -12.59
N TRP A 60 4.56 -18.72 -11.64
CA TRP A 60 4.57 -17.75 -10.56
C TRP A 60 4.65 -16.31 -11.09
N ALA A 61 5.65 -16.00 -11.93
CA ALA A 61 5.85 -14.66 -12.49
C ALA A 61 4.64 -14.21 -13.31
N LYS A 62 4.09 -15.09 -14.16
CA LYS A 62 2.89 -14.82 -14.93
C LYS A 62 1.69 -14.49 -14.04
N THR A 63 1.58 -15.15 -12.89
CA THR A 63 0.47 -14.91 -11.97
C THR A 63 0.64 -13.58 -11.25
N TYR A 64 1.75 -13.34 -10.54
CA TYR A 64 1.86 -12.13 -9.72
C TYR A 64 2.04 -10.87 -10.56
N TRP A 65 2.76 -10.93 -11.66
CA TRP A 65 3.10 -9.76 -12.47
C TRP A 65 2.05 -9.50 -13.55
N ASN A 66 1.84 -10.47 -14.48
CA ASN A 66 0.99 -10.22 -15.63
C ASN A 66 -0.50 -10.22 -15.29
N ARG A 67 -0.94 -11.18 -14.44
CA ARG A 67 -2.36 -11.34 -14.18
C ARG A 67 -2.88 -10.41 -13.09
N TYR A 68 -2.17 -10.30 -11.98
CA TYR A 68 -2.65 -9.59 -10.80
C TYR A 68 -1.93 -8.28 -10.52
N GLN A 69 -0.78 -8.02 -11.15
CA GLN A 69 0.00 -6.80 -10.96
C GLN A 69 0.26 -6.51 -9.46
N MET A 70 0.83 -7.51 -8.80
CA MET A 70 1.18 -7.42 -7.38
C MET A 70 2.49 -6.62 -7.25
N ASN A 71 2.36 -5.30 -7.07
CA ASN A 71 3.47 -4.34 -7.14
C ASN A 71 4.28 -4.25 -5.84
N TRP A 72 4.31 -5.30 -5.04
CA TRP A 72 5.16 -5.41 -3.85
C TRP A 72 6.13 -6.57 -3.99
N THR A 73 7.12 -6.60 -3.10
CA THR A 73 8.18 -7.60 -3.12
C THR A 73 7.61 -9.02 -3.14
N GLN A 74 8.07 -9.82 -4.10
CA GLN A 74 7.69 -11.22 -4.26
C GLN A 74 8.94 -12.10 -4.18
N VAL A 75 8.90 -13.11 -3.32
CA VAL A 75 10.00 -14.08 -3.13
C VAL A 75 9.52 -15.51 -3.19
N SER A 76 10.39 -16.43 -3.58
CA SER A 76 10.12 -17.86 -3.57
C SER A 76 11.43 -18.65 -3.49
N GLU A 77 11.41 -19.76 -2.74
CA GLU A 77 12.47 -20.77 -2.79
C GLU A 77 12.32 -21.70 -4.01
N LEU A 78 11.24 -21.58 -4.77
CA LEU A 78 10.85 -22.49 -5.85
C LEU A 78 10.81 -23.96 -5.42
N LYS A 79 10.37 -24.21 -4.19
CA LYS A 79 10.28 -25.53 -3.58
C LYS A 79 8.85 -25.86 -3.19
N LYS A 80 8.54 -27.14 -3.24
CA LYS A 80 7.19 -27.63 -2.96
C LYS A 80 6.80 -27.40 -1.49
N PHE A 81 5.63 -26.79 -1.30
CA PHE A 81 5.01 -26.57 0.00
C PHE A 81 4.97 -27.84 0.85
N ARG A 82 5.26 -27.72 2.14
CA ARG A 82 5.28 -28.80 3.14
C ARG A 82 6.27 -29.95 2.90
N LYS A 83 7.15 -29.86 1.90
CA LYS A 83 8.11 -30.93 1.64
C LYS A 83 9.55 -30.48 1.84
N ASN A 84 9.98 -29.44 1.14
CA ASN A 84 11.39 -29.08 1.04
C ASN A 84 11.68 -27.60 1.28
N THR A 85 10.70 -26.83 1.75
CA THR A 85 10.91 -25.42 2.05
C THR A 85 11.49 -25.26 3.44
N PHE A 86 12.40 -24.31 3.61
CA PHE A 86 12.89 -23.91 4.92
C PHE A 86 11.88 -22.97 5.59
N ILE A 87 11.24 -22.12 4.79
CA ILE A 87 10.43 -21.00 5.25
C ILE A 87 9.11 -21.45 5.88
N ASP A 88 8.47 -22.51 5.35
CA ASP A 88 7.24 -23.04 5.94
C ASP A 88 7.48 -23.60 7.36
N LYS A 89 8.64 -24.24 7.58
CA LYS A 89 9.05 -24.75 8.89
C LYS A 89 9.35 -23.62 9.86
N LEU A 90 10.09 -22.60 9.39
CA LEU A 90 10.50 -21.46 10.21
C LEU A 90 9.29 -20.67 10.72
N TYR A 91 8.29 -20.45 9.86
CA TYR A 91 7.07 -19.69 10.19
C TYR A 91 5.92 -20.59 10.61
N LYS A 92 6.11 -21.92 10.67
CA LYS A 92 5.08 -22.90 11.01
C LYS A 92 3.83 -22.77 10.15
N ILE A 93 4.03 -22.69 8.82
CA ILE A 93 2.94 -22.53 7.86
C ILE A 93 2.36 -23.90 7.56
N ASP A 94 1.16 -24.14 8.06
CA ASP A 94 0.41 -25.37 7.81
C ASP A 94 -0.66 -25.23 6.73
N TRP A 95 -1.02 -24.00 6.40
CA TRP A 95 -2.05 -23.65 5.44
C TRP A 95 -1.68 -22.40 4.64
N ILE A 96 -2.20 -22.27 3.42
CA ILE A 96 -2.15 -21.05 2.62
C ILE A 96 -3.57 -20.72 2.09
N PRO A 97 -3.96 -19.42 2.05
CA PRO A 97 -3.17 -18.27 2.43
C PRO A 97 -2.92 -18.19 3.95
N SER A 98 -1.74 -17.72 4.33
CA SER A 98 -1.43 -17.33 5.71
C SER A 98 -0.73 -15.98 5.70
N MET A 99 -1.12 -15.11 6.61
CA MET A 99 -0.59 -13.75 6.69
C MET A 99 -0.04 -13.48 8.09
N TYR A 100 1.12 -12.84 8.14
CA TYR A 100 1.71 -12.37 9.39
C TYR A 100 1.91 -10.86 9.33
N LEU A 101 1.58 -10.19 10.43
CA LEU A 101 1.93 -8.79 10.64
C LEU A 101 3.09 -8.73 11.64
N ILE A 102 4.15 -8.05 11.23
CA ILE A 102 5.37 -7.87 12.02
C ILE A 102 5.50 -6.39 12.36
N ASP A 103 5.82 -6.09 13.61
CA ASP A 103 6.00 -4.73 14.10
C ASP A 103 7.38 -4.14 13.70
N PRO A 104 7.60 -2.83 13.92
CA PRO A 104 8.88 -2.18 13.59
C PRO A 104 10.10 -2.77 14.30
N ASN A 105 9.91 -3.50 15.42
CA ASN A 105 10.98 -4.15 16.17
C ASN A 105 11.29 -5.57 15.62
N GLY A 106 10.50 -6.04 14.64
CA GLY A 106 10.65 -7.36 14.04
C GLY A 106 9.90 -8.47 14.81
N LYS A 107 8.95 -8.12 15.67
CA LYS A 107 8.12 -9.06 16.41
C LYS A 107 6.82 -9.33 15.64
N VAL A 108 6.44 -10.59 15.55
CA VAL A 108 5.12 -10.98 15.03
C VAL A 108 4.03 -10.54 16.02
N VAL A 109 3.16 -9.66 15.57
CA VAL A 109 2.03 -9.12 16.36
C VAL A 109 0.69 -9.73 15.96
N MET A 110 0.64 -10.40 14.81
CA MET A 110 -0.53 -11.14 14.35
C MET A 110 -0.15 -12.23 13.36
N GLY A 111 -0.82 -13.37 13.44
CA GLY A 111 -0.87 -14.40 12.40
C GLY A 111 -2.33 -14.75 12.12
N THR A 112 -2.73 -14.83 10.85
CA THR A 112 -4.10 -15.12 10.45
C THR A 112 -4.16 -15.76 9.06
N VAL A 113 -5.25 -16.50 8.80
CA VAL A 113 -5.62 -16.99 7.47
C VAL A 113 -6.78 -16.17 6.85
N GLU A 114 -7.26 -15.18 7.59
CA GLU A 114 -8.41 -14.35 7.21
C GLU A 114 -7.97 -12.92 6.91
N ILE A 115 -8.06 -12.52 5.65
CA ILE A 115 -7.62 -11.19 5.21
C ILE A 115 -8.38 -10.04 5.89
N ASN A 116 -9.64 -10.25 6.25
CA ASN A 116 -10.42 -9.23 6.96
C ASN A 116 -9.89 -8.97 8.38
N LYS A 117 -9.32 -9.97 9.04
CA LYS A 117 -8.66 -9.79 10.35
C LYS A 117 -7.37 -8.99 10.20
N LEU A 118 -6.58 -9.26 9.15
CA LEU A 118 -5.40 -8.46 8.84
C LEU A 118 -5.78 -7.00 8.58
N LYS A 119 -6.82 -6.76 7.77
CA LYS A 119 -7.34 -5.42 7.49
C LYS A 119 -7.71 -4.69 8.78
N ALA A 120 -8.57 -5.28 9.60
CA ALA A 120 -9.00 -4.68 10.86
C ALA A 120 -7.82 -4.37 11.79
N LYS A 121 -6.80 -5.25 11.81
CA LYS A 121 -5.60 -5.02 12.60
C LYS A 121 -4.78 -3.83 12.08
N LEU A 122 -4.55 -3.73 10.78
CA LEU A 122 -3.85 -2.60 10.16
C LEU A 122 -4.59 -1.28 10.41
N GLU A 123 -5.91 -1.26 10.26
CA GLU A 123 -6.76 -0.09 10.53
C GLU A 123 -6.77 0.34 12.00
N SER A 124 -6.46 -0.57 12.93
CA SER A 124 -6.37 -0.28 14.37
C SER A 124 -5.04 0.32 14.81
N ILE A 125 -4.04 0.36 13.93
CA ILE A 125 -2.70 0.89 14.23
C ILE A 125 -2.69 2.38 13.88
N ASP A 126 -2.23 3.21 14.80
CA ASP A 126 -1.98 4.63 14.52
C ASP A 126 -0.72 4.77 13.67
N LEU A 127 -0.90 4.69 12.35
CA LEU A 127 0.15 4.82 11.37
C LEU A 127 0.23 6.28 10.88
N GLN A 128 1.42 6.84 10.92
CA GLN A 128 1.68 8.16 10.33
C GLN A 128 2.17 7.98 8.89
N PRO A 129 1.69 8.79 7.93
CA PRO A 129 2.21 8.77 6.57
C PRO A 129 3.74 8.92 6.58
N LYS A 130 4.45 8.03 5.88
CA LYS A 130 5.89 8.22 5.67
C LYS A 130 6.09 9.38 4.71
N VAL A 131 6.32 10.55 5.26
CA VAL A 131 6.89 11.64 4.48
C VAL A 131 8.37 11.30 4.29
N SER A 132 8.78 10.94 3.08
CA SER A 132 10.21 10.89 2.77
C SER A 132 10.75 12.29 3.02
N LYS A 133 11.75 12.43 3.89
CA LYS A 133 12.51 13.69 3.94
C LYS A 133 13.20 13.82 2.58
N ALA A 134 12.75 14.77 1.78
CA ALA A 134 13.50 15.15 0.61
C ALA A 134 14.84 15.73 1.08
N ASP A 135 15.95 15.33 0.46
CA ASP A 135 17.27 15.89 0.76
C ASP A 135 17.31 17.40 0.51
N VAL A 136 16.47 17.86 -0.41
CA VAL A 136 16.18 19.26 -0.67
C VAL A 136 14.67 19.45 -0.68
N LEU A 137 14.16 20.37 0.14
CA LEU A 137 12.74 20.71 0.10
C LEU A 137 12.41 21.36 -1.25
N PRO A 138 11.38 20.86 -1.97
CA PRO A 138 10.95 21.47 -3.22
C PRO A 138 10.54 22.93 -2.96
N THR A 139 11.03 23.84 -3.77
CA THR A 139 10.65 25.25 -3.72
C THR A 139 9.86 25.58 -4.97
N PHE A 140 8.74 26.25 -4.80
CA PHE A 140 7.97 26.79 -5.91
C PHE A 140 8.52 28.17 -6.30
N GLU A 141 8.71 28.42 -7.60
CA GLU A 141 9.17 29.72 -8.07
C GLU A 141 8.18 30.82 -7.61
N GLY A 142 8.67 31.82 -6.87
CA GLY A 142 7.85 32.83 -6.20
C GLY A 142 7.35 32.45 -4.79
N GLY A 143 7.79 31.30 -4.23
CA GLY A 143 7.57 30.92 -2.84
C GLY A 143 6.14 30.56 -2.49
N GLN A 144 5.81 30.60 -1.21
CA GLN A 144 4.50 30.19 -0.66
C GLN A 144 3.32 31.01 -1.18
N GLU A 145 3.54 32.30 -1.45
CA GLU A 145 2.49 33.16 -1.98
C GLU A 145 2.14 32.78 -3.42
N ALA A 146 3.12 32.44 -4.24
CA ALA A 146 2.90 32.01 -5.62
C ALA A 146 2.17 30.66 -5.66
N ILE A 147 2.47 29.73 -4.73
CA ILE A 147 1.72 28.48 -4.56
C ILE A 147 0.26 28.78 -4.23
N ALA A 148 0.00 29.62 -3.25
CA ALA A 148 -1.36 29.97 -2.84
C ALA A 148 -2.16 30.58 -4.02
N ASN A 149 -1.53 31.51 -4.76
CA ASN A 149 -2.14 32.13 -5.92
C ASN A 149 -2.38 31.14 -7.07
N TYR A 150 -1.46 30.19 -7.29
CA TYR A 150 -1.65 29.12 -8.27
C TYR A 150 -2.86 28.27 -7.93
N PHE A 151 -2.97 27.78 -6.69
CA PHE A 151 -4.13 26.99 -6.27
C PHE A 151 -5.41 27.80 -6.34
N ALA A 152 -5.44 29.04 -5.87
CA ALA A 152 -6.63 29.89 -5.93
C ALA A 152 -7.15 30.10 -7.37
N ARG A 153 -6.27 30.17 -8.35
CA ARG A 153 -6.62 30.33 -9.78
C ARG A 153 -6.98 29.04 -10.49
N ASN A 154 -6.46 27.91 -10.03
CA ASN A 154 -6.60 26.61 -10.69
C ASN A 154 -7.49 25.62 -9.96
N GLN A 155 -8.12 26.01 -8.84
CA GLN A 155 -9.09 25.17 -8.17
C GLN A 155 -10.43 25.16 -8.94
N TYR A 156 -10.80 23.98 -9.41
CA TYR A 156 -12.12 23.76 -9.99
C TYR A 156 -13.05 23.12 -8.96
N HIS A 157 -14.02 23.89 -8.51
CA HIS A 157 -15.09 23.37 -7.66
C HIS A 157 -16.28 22.97 -8.51
N SER A 158 -16.82 21.79 -8.30
CA SER A 158 -18.09 21.43 -8.93
C SER A 158 -19.20 22.42 -8.47
N ILE A 159 -20.11 22.76 -9.37
CA ILE A 159 -21.26 23.63 -9.05
C ILE A 159 -22.01 23.11 -7.82
N GLN A 160 -22.06 21.80 -7.65
CA GLN A 160 -22.72 21.14 -6.53
C GLN A 160 -21.95 21.35 -5.21
N ALA A 161 -20.60 21.29 -5.23
CA ALA A 161 -19.78 21.60 -4.05
C ALA A 161 -19.95 23.06 -3.61
N ILE A 162 -19.98 23.99 -4.56
CA ILE A 162 -20.22 25.42 -4.28
C ILE A 162 -21.60 25.62 -3.64
N ARG A 163 -22.65 25.04 -4.22
CA ARG A 163 -24.02 25.13 -3.72
C ARG A 163 -24.19 24.52 -2.33
N SER A 164 -23.47 23.43 -2.04
CA SER A 164 -23.52 22.74 -0.75
C SER A 164 -22.56 23.34 0.28
N LYS A 165 -21.82 24.38 -0.06
CA LYS A 165 -20.82 25.05 0.81
C LYS A 165 -19.88 24.04 1.45
N VAL A 166 -19.37 23.09 0.66
CA VAL A 166 -18.46 22.07 1.16
C VAL A 166 -17.07 22.70 1.32
N HIS A 167 -16.53 22.56 2.53
CA HIS A 167 -15.15 22.91 2.89
C HIS A 167 -14.48 21.68 3.44
N ALA A 168 -13.25 21.40 3.05
CA ALA A 168 -12.46 20.31 3.58
C ALA A 168 -10.96 20.66 3.52
N GLU A 169 -10.21 20.15 4.47
CA GLU A 169 -8.76 20.14 4.43
C GLU A 169 -8.30 18.82 3.85
N MET A 170 -7.41 18.88 2.86
CA MET A 170 -6.87 17.69 2.21
C MET A 170 -5.36 17.70 2.31
N THR A 171 -4.80 16.56 2.71
CA THR A 171 -3.37 16.29 2.59
C THR A 171 -3.12 15.52 1.31
N VAL A 172 -2.31 16.08 0.42
CA VAL A 172 -1.93 15.47 -0.84
C VAL A 172 -0.45 15.13 -0.79
N LEU A 173 -0.10 13.88 -1.06
CA LEU A 173 1.28 13.46 -1.29
C LEU A 173 1.56 13.38 -2.79
N PHE A 174 2.74 13.80 -3.20
CA PHE A 174 3.22 13.69 -4.57
C PHE A 174 4.75 13.62 -4.58
N ASN A 175 5.31 13.11 -5.66
CA ASN A 175 6.74 13.14 -5.90
C ASN A 175 7.07 14.34 -6.80
N VAL A 176 8.19 15.00 -6.51
CA VAL A 176 8.78 15.97 -7.41
C VAL A 176 10.02 15.30 -8.01
N GLU A 177 10.04 15.12 -9.30
CA GLU A 177 11.13 14.52 -10.05
C GLU A 177 12.27 15.52 -10.25
N MET A 178 13.45 15.06 -10.67
CA MET A 178 14.62 15.92 -10.88
C MET A 178 14.42 16.99 -11.94
N ASP A 179 13.50 16.78 -12.88
CA ASP A 179 13.13 17.75 -13.91
C ASP A 179 12.04 18.75 -13.47
N GLY A 180 11.60 18.65 -12.20
CA GLY A 180 10.53 19.46 -11.62
C GLY A 180 9.12 18.98 -11.93
N SER A 181 8.95 17.88 -12.66
CA SER A 181 7.64 17.29 -12.88
C SER A 181 7.06 16.69 -11.61
N VAL A 182 5.73 16.69 -11.49
CA VAL A 182 5.01 16.12 -10.35
C VAL A 182 4.39 14.79 -10.76
N THR A 183 4.70 13.72 -10.01
CA THR A 183 4.17 12.39 -10.25
C THR A 183 3.53 11.81 -8.99
N GLY A 184 2.68 10.79 -9.15
CA GLY A 184 2.11 10.04 -8.03
C GLY A 184 1.25 10.88 -7.07
N ALA A 185 0.69 12.00 -7.52
CA ALA A 185 -0.17 12.83 -6.68
C ALA A 185 -1.41 12.07 -6.23
N ARG A 186 -1.65 12.05 -4.91
CA ARG A 186 -2.82 11.39 -4.32
C ARG A 186 -3.23 12.04 -3.01
N VAL A 187 -4.52 12.03 -2.74
CA VAL A 187 -5.08 12.47 -1.45
C VAL A 187 -4.88 11.36 -0.42
N VAL A 188 -4.18 11.65 0.67
CA VAL A 188 -3.92 10.69 1.77
C VAL A 188 -4.81 10.95 2.99
N GLU A 189 -5.30 12.15 3.13
CA GLU A 189 -6.15 12.52 4.24
C GLU A 189 -7.14 13.61 3.85
N VAL A 190 -8.37 13.51 4.36
CA VAL A 190 -9.38 14.56 4.25
C VAL A 190 -9.95 14.81 5.63
N LYS A 191 -9.79 16.03 6.13
CA LYS A 191 -10.27 16.46 7.46
C LYS A 191 -11.30 17.58 7.33
N ASN A 192 -11.99 17.85 8.43
CA ASN A 192 -12.84 19.02 8.60
C ASN A 192 -13.88 19.21 7.47
N VAL A 193 -14.44 18.10 6.96
CA VAL A 193 -15.48 18.18 5.93
C VAL A 193 -16.73 18.81 6.51
N GLN A 194 -17.06 20.02 6.04
CA GLN A 194 -18.26 20.75 6.41
C GLN A 194 -19.12 20.97 5.16
N GLY A 195 -20.45 20.81 5.29
CA GLY A 195 -21.39 21.01 4.19
C GLY A 195 -22.76 20.40 4.48
N THR A 196 -23.75 20.82 3.71
CA THR A 196 -25.18 20.48 3.93
C THR A 196 -25.63 19.17 3.28
N SER A 197 -24.77 18.45 2.53
CA SER A 197 -25.15 17.25 1.79
C SER A 197 -24.50 15.98 2.34
N LYS A 198 -25.33 15.03 2.76
CA LYS A 198 -24.93 13.68 3.19
C LYS A 198 -24.38 12.80 2.05
N HIS A 199 -24.32 13.29 0.81
CA HIS A 199 -23.97 12.51 -0.40
C HIS A 199 -22.53 12.66 -0.89
N PHE A 200 -21.69 13.45 -0.23
CA PHE A 200 -20.31 13.71 -0.68
C PHE A 200 -19.23 12.79 -0.13
N MET A 201 -19.59 11.63 0.44
CA MET A 201 -18.59 10.67 0.92
C MET A 201 -18.04 9.72 -0.17
N LYS A 202 -18.24 10.03 -1.44
CA LYS A 202 -17.52 9.41 -2.54
C LYS A 202 -16.87 10.48 -3.39
N LEU A 203 -15.76 11.02 -2.92
CA LEU A 203 -14.76 11.56 -3.80
C LEU A 203 -14.12 10.36 -4.50
N ASP A 204 -14.65 10.01 -5.67
CA ASP A 204 -13.95 9.17 -6.61
C ASP A 204 -12.66 9.89 -7.03
N ALA A 205 -11.60 9.67 -6.28
CA ALA A 205 -10.23 9.98 -6.69
C ALA A 205 -9.78 8.91 -7.73
N ALA A 206 -10.58 8.75 -8.77
CA ALA A 206 -10.27 7.87 -9.87
C ALA A 206 -10.84 8.50 -11.14
N LYS A 207 -10.05 9.40 -11.75
CA LYS A 207 -9.96 9.60 -13.19
C LYS A 207 -9.29 10.96 -13.47
N GLN A 208 -8.01 10.95 -13.57
CA GLN A 208 -7.23 11.55 -14.67
C GLN A 208 -5.81 11.09 -14.55
#